data_55727f5bcd6e2aa4a77efe8c9b26d8cf
#
_entry.id   55727f5bcd6e2aa4a77efe8c9b26d8cf
#
_cell.length_a   1.000
_cell.length_b   1.000
_cell.length_c   1.000
_cell.angle_alpha   90.00
_cell.angle_beta   90.00
_cell.angle_gamma   90.00
#
_symmetry.space_group_name_H-M   'P 1'
#
loop_
_entity.id
_entity.type
_entity.pdbx_description
1 polymer ?
#
loop_
_entity_poly.entity_id
_entity_poly.type
_entity_poly.pdbx_seq_one_letter_code
_entity_poly.pdbx_strand_id
1 'polypeptide(L)'
;NQLVGKAKTKPIVVIGHGASAITAYLEQIQKDHPGLADAVTVMQKEQKGTGHALLQALPKLDLDEPTLVLYGDVPLISKKTLMRLVTLADGKRGSDSALALLTQQMENPTGYGRILRDAEGAVTGIVEEKDADPKQKNISEINTGIMVLPSSRLKKWLKSLQATNAQGEYYLTDVIAMASRDNVPIRTTQADFEWETIGVNSRDQLASLERSHQYVIAMQL
;
A
#
# COMPACT_ATOMS: atom_id res chain seq x y z
N ASN A 1 0.16 12.09 -8.66
CA ASN A 1 -0.44 12.66 -9.88
C ASN A 1 0.37 12.45 -11.17
N GLN A 2 1.70 12.33 -11.14
CA GLN A 2 2.51 12.14 -12.36
C GLN A 2 2.70 10.67 -12.76
N LEU A 3 2.43 9.70 -11.86
CA LEU A 3 2.34 8.28 -12.20
C LEU A 3 1.06 8.00 -12.98
N VAL A 4 -0.04 8.63 -12.59
CA VAL A 4 -1.36 8.50 -13.23
C VAL A 4 -1.38 9.15 -14.63
N GLY A 5 -0.60 10.21 -14.87
CA GLY A 5 -0.55 10.91 -16.16
C GLY A 5 0.09 10.14 -17.32
N LYS A 6 0.76 9.01 -17.06
CA LYS A 6 1.33 8.11 -18.09
C LYS A 6 0.58 6.79 -18.21
N ALA A 7 -0.12 6.37 -17.18
CA ALA A 7 -1.00 5.21 -17.20
C ALA A 7 -2.40 5.69 -17.59
N LYS A 8 -3.02 5.05 -18.56
CA LYS A 8 -4.45 5.25 -18.92
C LYS A 8 -5.38 4.72 -17.81
N THR A 9 -4.87 4.53 -16.59
CA THR A 9 -5.56 3.92 -15.46
C THR A 9 -6.19 5.00 -14.59
N LYS A 10 -7.45 4.79 -14.22
CA LYS A 10 -8.20 5.67 -13.32
C LYS A 10 -7.83 5.35 -11.88
N PRO A 11 -7.52 6.34 -11.04
CA PRO A 11 -7.38 6.11 -9.61
C PRO A 11 -8.69 5.58 -9.03
N ILE A 12 -8.63 4.54 -8.19
CA ILE A 12 -9.76 3.99 -7.47
C ILE A 12 -9.57 4.34 -6.01
N VAL A 13 -10.49 5.10 -5.44
CA VAL A 13 -10.46 5.54 -4.05
C VAL A 13 -11.49 4.73 -3.27
N VAL A 14 -11.02 3.84 -2.41
CA VAL A 14 -11.91 3.10 -1.50
C VAL A 14 -12.22 4.00 -0.32
N ILE A 15 -13.49 4.27 -0.11
CA ILE A 15 -14.01 5.15 0.94
C ILE A 15 -14.92 4.38 1.89
N GLY A 16 -14.91 4.75 3.16
CA GLY A 16 -15.70 4.12 4.21
C GLY A 16 -16.28 5.17 5.16
N HIS A 17 -15.73 5.27 6.36
CA HIS A 17 -16.12 6.32 7.31
C HIS A 17 -15.85 7.72 6.72
N GLY A 18 -16.78 8.66 6.89
CA GLY A 18 -16.64 10.01 6.32
C GLY A 18 -16.74 10.10 4.79
N ALA A 19 -17.27 9.08 4.13
CA ALA A 19 -17.32 8.96 2.67
C ALA A 19 -17.90 10.19 1.97
N SER A 20 -18.96 10.82 2.52
CA SER A 20 -19.58 12.01 1.92
C SER A 20 -18.61 13.19 1.84
N ALA A 21 -17.84 13.43 2.92
CA ALA A 21 -16.85 14.50 2.95
C ALA A 21 -15.69 14.23 1.97
N ILE A 22 -15.21 12.98 1.89
CA ILE A 22 -14.15 12.59 0.95
C ILE A 22 -14.66 12.74 -0.50
N THR A 23 -15.87 12.29 -0.79
CA THR A 23 -16.45 12.42 -2.13
C THR A 23 -16.57 13.89 -2.55
N ALA A 24 -17.12 14.75 -1.70
CA ALA A 24 -17.24 16.17 -1.98
C ALA A 24 -15.88 16.84 -2.21
N TYR A 25 -14.87 16.48 -1.41
CA TYR A 25 -13.52 16.97 -1.58
C TYR A 25 -12.90 16.50 -2.90
N LEU A 26 -13.07 15.22 -3.26
CA LEU A 26 -12.58 14.68 -4.54
C LEU A 26 -13.21 15.41 -5.72
N GLU A 27 -14.51 15.64 -5.71
CA GLU A 27 -15.22 16.39 -6.75
C GLU A 27 -14.68 17.83 -6.90
N GLN A 28 -14.29 18.45 -5.79
CA GLN A 28 -13.68 19.77 -5.79
C GLN A 28 -12.29 19.74 -6.44
N ILE A 29 -11.38 18.86 -5.98
CA ILE A 29 -10.00 18.83 -6.44
C ILE A 29 -9.83 18.26 -7.84
N GLN A 30 -10.77 17.45 -8.34
CA GLN A 30 -10.76 16.94 -9.71
C GLN A 30 -10.72 18.05 -10.76
N LYS A 31 -11.31 19.20 -10.45
CA LYS A 31 -11.33 20.37 -11.34
C LYS A 31 -9.94 20.97 -11.56
N ASP A 32 -9.11 20.95 -10.51
CA ASP A 32 -7.81 21.60 -10.49
C ASP A 32 -6.67 20.60 -10.73
N HIS A 33 -6.96 19.29 -10.68
CA HIS A 33 -5.99 18.20 -10.81
C HIS A 33 -6.38 17.21 -11.92
N PRO A 34 -5.95 17.44 -13.18
CA PRO A 34 -6.30 16.59 -14.33
C PRO A 34 -6.00 15.09 -14.12
N GLY A 35 -4.95 14.78 -13.34
CA GLY A 35 -4.61 13.39 -12.99
C GLY A 35 -5.64 12.68 -12.09
N LEU A 36 -6.59 13.39 -11.52
CA LEU A 36 -7.68 12.86 -10.71
C LEU A 36 -9.06 12.99 -11.38
N ALA A 37 -9.12 13.61 -12.56
CA ALA A 37 -10.39 13.89 -13.26
C ALA A 37 -11.25 12.63 -13.46
N ASP A 38 -10.58 11.49 -13.66
CA ASP A 38 -11.21 10.18 -13.88
C ASP A 38 -11.21 9.28 -12.62
N ALA A 39 -10.87 9.80 -11.44
CA ALA A 39 -10.89 9.01 -10.22
C ALA A 39 -12.31 8.53 -9.91
N VAL A 40 -12.43 7.25 -9.55
CA VAL A 40 -13.69 6.65 -9.15
C VAL A 40 -13.65 6.29 -7.67
N THR A 41 -14.78 6.48 -6.98
CA THR A 41 -14.94 6.06 -5.59
C THR A 41 -15.60 4.68 -5.52
N VAL A 42 -15.19 3.89 -4.53
CA VAL A 42 -15.80 2.61 -4.19
C VAL A 42 -16.08 2.58 -2.71
N MET A 43 -17.32 2.25 -2.34
CA MET A 43 -17.76 2.21 -0.95
C MET A 43 -17.39 0.89 -0.28
N GLN A 44 -16.62 0.97 0.80
CA GLN A 44 -16.49 -0.11 1.78
C GLN A 44 -17.50 0.14 2.91
N LYS A 45 -18.67 -0.48 2.82
CA LYS A 45 -19.75 -0.27 3.80
C LYS A 45 -19.40 -0.73 5.21
N GLU A 46 -18.70 -1.86 5.32
CA GLU A 46 -18.25 -2.44 6.59
C GLU A 46 -16.71 -2.45 6.59
N GLN A 47 -16.08 -1.79 7.56
CA GLN A 47 -14.63 -1.71 7.69
C GLN A 47 -14.08 -3.05 8.25
N LYS A 48 -13.98 -4.05 7.37
CA LYS A 48 -13.49 -5.41 7.71
C LYS A 48 -12.01 -5.63 7.36
N GLY A 49 -11.22 -4.56 7.35
CA GLY A 49 -9.79 -4.60 7.09
C GLY A 49 -9.40 -4.23 5.66
N THR A 50 -8.08 -4.14 5.43
CA THR A 50 -7.48 -3.64 4.19
C THR A 50 -7.68 -4.56 2.99
N GLY A 51 -7.67 -5.88 3.21
CA GLY A 51 -7.99 -6.87 2.17
C GLY A 51 -9.43 -6.77 1.72
N HIS A 52 -10.36 -6.53 2.65
CA HIS A 52 -11.77 -6.29 2.32
C HIS A 52 -11.94 -4.99 1.53
N ALA A 53 -11.17 -3.95 1.83
CA ALA A 53 -11.20 -2.69 1.07
C ALA A 53 -10.80 -2.93 -0.40
N LEU A 54 -9.68 -3.64 -0.64
CA LEU A 54 -9.24 -3.95 -2.00
C LEU A 54 -10.23 -4.87 -2.73
N LEU A 55 -10.89 -5.79 -2.02
CA LEU A 55 -11.94 -6.65 -2.59
C LEU A 55 -13.12 -5.81 -3.14
N GLN A 56 -13.48 -4.69 -2.50
CA GLN A 56 -14.51 -3.77 -3.02
C GLN A 56 -14.06 -3.10 -4.32
N ALA A 57 -12.78 -2.79 -4.46
CA ALA A 57 -12.22 -2.18 -5.65
C ALA A 57 -12.07 -3.16 -6.83
N LEU A 58 -12.02 -4.47 -6.58
CA LEU A 58 -11.72 -5.51 -7.58
C LEU A 58 -12.54 -5.40 -8.88
N PRO A 59 -13.87 -5.09 -8.87
CA PRO A 59 -14.65 -4.95 -10.10
C PRO A 59 -14.26 -3.76 -10.99
N LYS A 60 -13.44 -2.84 -10.47
CA LYS A 60 -12.99 -1.64 -11.18
C LYS A 60 -11.53 -1.72 -11.62
N LEU A 61 -10.80 -2.74 -11.15
CA LEU A 61 -9.40 -2.95 -11.52
C LEU A 61 -9.27 -3.46 -12.95
N ASP A 62 -8.23 -3.00 -13.65
CA ASP A 62 -7.76 -3.66 -14.87
C ASP A 62 -6.90 -4.87 -14.45
N LEU A 63 -7.40 -6.07 -14.70
CA LEU A 63 -6.72 -7.29 -14.29
C LEU A 63 -5.52 -7.65 -15.17
N ASP A 64 -5.33 -6.96 -16.29
CA ASP A 64 -4.19 -7.13 -17.18
C ASP A 64 -3.00 -6.22 -16.79
N GLU A 65 -3.21 -5.28 -15.88
CA GLU A 65 -2.18 -4.34 -15.41
C GLU A 65 -1.90 -4.54 -13.92
N PRO A 66 -0.66 -4.36 -13.43
CA PRO A 66 -0.36 -4.43 -12.01
C PRO A 66 -1.13 -3.36 -11.21
N THR A 67 -1.57 -3.73 -10.01
CA THR A 67 -2.27 -2.80 -9.12
C THR A 67 -1.30 -2.20 -8.10
N LEU A 68 -1.10 -0.88 -8.15
CA LEU A 68 -0.41 -0.12 -7.10
C LEU A 68 -1.41 0.19 -5.99
N VAL A 69 -1.12 -0.26 -4.77
CA VAL A 69 -1.88 0.03 -3.55
C VAL A 69 -1.17 1.14 -2.79
N LEU A 70 -1.92 2.19 -2.47
CA LEU A 70 -1.48 3.34 -1.67
C LEU A 70 -2.43 3.56 -0.50
N TYR A 71 -1.92 4.17 0.55
CA TYR A 71 -2.69 4.57 1.73
C TYR A 71 -2.90 6.08 1.75
N GLY A 72 -4.13 6.51 2.03
CA GLY A 72 -4.50 7.94 2.02
C GLY A 72 -3.88 8.75 3.17
N ASP A 73 -3.41 8.08 4.20
CA ASP A 73 -2.77 8.66 5.37
C ASP A 73 -1.24 8.71 5.28
N VAL A 74 -0.63 8.31 4.15
CA VAL A 74 0.82 8.41 3.88
C VAL A 74 1.08 9.51 2.84
N PRO A 75 1.07 10.80 3.22
CA PRO A 75 1.00 11.91 2.28
C PRO A 75 2.32 12.26 1.60
N LEU A 76 3.47 11.89 2.17
CA LEU A 76 4.79 12.34 1.70
C LEU A 76 5.55 11.31 0.84
N ILE A 77 4.90 10.23 0.45
CA ILE A 77 5.54 9.25 -0.44
C ILE A 77 6.03 9.91 -1.74
N SER A 78 7.31 9.75 -2.06
CA SER A 78 7.90 10.40 -3.23
C SER A 78 7.56 9.67 -4.53
N LYS A 79 7.46 10.45 -5.62
CA LYS A 79 7.32 9.89 -6.95
C LYS A 79 8.48 8.95 -7.31
N LYS A 80 9.70 9.29 -6.90
CA LYS A 80 10.92 8.50 -7.18
C LYS A 80 10.81 7.12 -6.56
N THR A 81 10.39 7.04 -5.30
CA THR A 81 10.17 5.79 -4.57
C THR A 81 9.06 4.96 -5.22
N LEU A 82 7.93 5.57 -5.59
CA LEU A 82 6.84 4.88 -6.27
C LEU A 82 7.24 4.37 -7.66
N MET A 83 7.99 5.15 -8.45
CA MET A 83 8.48 4.71 -9.75
C MET A 83 9.42 3.50 -9.62
N ARG A 84 10.32 3.51 -8.63
CA ARG A 84 11.21 2.39 -8.32
C ARG A 84 10.40 1.14 -7.96
N LEU A 85 9.39 1.28 -7.11
CA LEU A 85 8.51 0.18 -6.71
C LEU A 85 7.75 -0.41 -7.90
N VAL A 86 7.17 0.42 -8.75
CA VAL A 86 6.44 -0.01 -9.96
C VAL A 86 7.38 -0.71 -10.95
N THR A 87 8.59 -0.17 -11.15
CA THR A 87 9.60 -0.80 -12.02
C THR A 87 10.03 -2.16 -11.48
N LEU A 88 10.11 -2.30 -10.14
CA LEU A 88 10.51 -3.54 -9.50
C LEU A 88 9.47 -4.67 -9.70
N ALA A 89 8.21 -4.35 -9.84
CA ALA A 89 7.16 -5.31 -10.16
C ALA A 89 7.31 -5.91 -11.56
N ASP A 90 7.99 -5.21 -12.48
CA ASP A 90 8.37 -5.65 -13.83
C ASP A 90 7.24 -6.35 -14.59
N GLY A 91 6.02 -5.79 -14.45
CA GLY A 91 4.82 -6.32 -15.12
C GLY A 91 4.69 -5.79 -16.55
N LYS A 92 4.77 -6.68 -17.55
CA LYS A 92 4.21 -6.40 -18.86
C LYS A 92 2.73 -6.73 -18.83
N ARG A 93 1.92 -5.98 -19.59
CA ARG A 93 0.49 -6.24 -19.72
C ARG A 93 0.21 -7.71 -20.06
N GLY A 94 -0.68 -8.35 -19.27
CA GLY A 94 -1.04 -9.75 -19.45
C GLY A 94 0.03 -10.77 -19.02
N SER A 95 1.14 -10.35 -18.37
CA SER A 95 2.15 -11.25 -17.83
C SER A 95 2.01 -11.40 -16.32
N ASP A 96 2.51 -12.52 -15.77
CA ASP A 96 2.69 -12.70 -14.33
C ASP A 96 3.78 -11.72 -13.85
N SER A 97 3.37 -10.55 -13.36
CA SER A 97 4.28 -9.59 -12.74
C SER A 97 4.74 -10.10 -11.37
N ALA A 98 5.93 -9.67 -10.94
CA ALA A 98 6.35 -9.86 -9.57
C ALA A 98 5.46 -9.02 -8.64
N LEU A 99 5.32 -9.47 -7.39
CA LEU A 99 4.82 -8.65 -6.31
C LEU A 99 5.97 -7.77 -5.81
N ALA A 100 5.74 -6.46 -5.68
CA ALA A 100 6.74 -5.55 -5.14
C ALA A 100 6.22 -4.90 -3.84
N LEU A 101 7.06 -4.91 -2.80
CA LEU A 101 6.78 -4.32 -1.49
C LEU A 101 7.69 -3.13 -1.23
N LEU A 102 7.12 -2.05 -0.72
CA LEU A 102 7.88 -1.00 -0.09
C LEU A 102 8.05 -1.35 1.39
N THR A 103 9.28 -1.62 1.80
CA THR A 103 9.65 -1.91 3.18
C THR A 103 10.46 -0.75 3.76
N GLN A 104 10.64 -0.72 5.07
CA GLN A 104 11.48 0.27 5.73
C GLN A 104 12.17 -0.37 6.93
N GLN A 105 13.43 0.02 7.19
CA GLN A 105 14.11 -0.30 8.45
C GLN A 105 13.75 0.77 9.47
N MET A 106 13.27 0.37 10.63
CA MET A 106 12.92 1.29 11.72
C MET A 106 13.59 0.86 13.03
N GLU A 107 14.12 1.84 13.77
CA GLU A 107 14.64 1.60 15.13
C GLU A 107 13.52 1.16 16.09
N ASN A 108 12.35 1.78 15.96
CA ASN A 108 11.15 1.41 16.72
C ASN A 108 10.05 0.96 15.76
N PRO A 109 9.94 -0.35 15.47
CA PRO A 109 8.97 -0.90 14.54
C PRO A 109 7.58 -1.09 15.16
N THR A 110 7.34 -0.66 16.40
CA THR A 110 6.06 -0.84 17.13
C THR A 110 4.87 -0.32 16.33
N GLY A 111 3.84 -1.14 16.22
CA GLY A 111 2.60 -0.80 15.50
C GLY A 111 2.57 -1.17 14.03
N TYR A 112 3.69 -1.57 13.45
CA TYR A 112 3.78 -1.97 12.04
C TYR A 112 3.79 -3.50 11.87
N GLY A 113 3.40 -3.99 10.72
CA GLY A 113 3.63 -5.38 10.31
C GLY A 113 5.12 -5.64 10.05
N ARG A 114 5.61 -6.83 10.38
CA ARG A 114 7.02 -7.24 10.20
C ARG A 114 7.17 -8.09 8.96
N ILE A 115 8.24 -7.84 8.19
CA ILE A 115 8.58 -8.65 7.03
C ILE A 115 9.23 -9.94 7.50
N LEU A 116 8.65 -11.07 7.11
CA LEU A 116 9.21 -12.39 7.40
C LEU A 116 10.03 -12.87 6.21
N ARG A 117 11.26 -13.33 6.49
CA ARG A 117 12.17 -13.88 5.48
C ARG A 117 12.61 -15.29 5.87
N ASP A 118 12.88 -16.12 4.86
CA ASP A 118 13.51 -17.43 5.04
C ASP A 118 15.03 -17.29 5.23
N ALA A 119 15.71 -18.45 5.30
CA ALA A 119 17.15 -18.52 5.48
C ALA A 119 17.93 -17.96 4.29
N GLU A 120 17.34 -17.97 3.11
CA GLU A 120 17.89 -17.46 1.85
C GLU A 120 17.60 -15.96 1.68
N GLY A 121 16.82 -15.33 2.60
CA GLY A 121 16.45 -13.94 2.59
C GLY A 121 15.22 -13.60 1.73
N ALA A 122 14.55 -14.61 1.17
CA ALA A 122 13.33 -14.37 0.42
C ALA A 122 12.15 -14.04 1.36
N VAL A 123 11.27 -13.13 0.93
CA VAL A 123 10.07 -12.78 1.72
C VAL A 123 9.09 -13.93 1.68
N THR A 124 8.67 -14.40 2.85
CA THR A 124 7.72 -15.50 3.02
C THR A 124 6.35 -15.03 3.50
N GLY A 125 6.26 -13.84 4.10
CA GLY A 125 5.02 -13.30 4.64
C GLY A 125 5.22 -11.99 5.38
N ILE A 126 4.13 -11.50 5.94
CA ILE A 126 4.09 -10.39 6.88
C ILE A 126 3.31 -10.85 8.10
N VAL A 127 3.80 -10.51 9.30
CA VAL A 127 3.05 -10.69 10.54
C VAL A 127 2.71 -9.31 11.10
N GLU A 128 1.43 -9.07 11.36
CA GLU A 128 0.96 -7.82 11.96
C GLU A 128 1.36 -7.73 13.44
N GLU A 129 1.56 -6.51 13.95
CA GLU A 129 2.01 -6.25 15.34
C GLU A 129 1.24 -7.06 16.39
N LYS A 130 -0.09 -7.16 16.24
CA LYS A 130 -0.97 -7.82 17.23
C LYS A 130 -0.89 -9.34 17.18
N ASP A 131 -0.44 -9.89 16.06
CA ASP A 131 -0.29 -11.32 15.85
C ASP A 131 1.17 -11.80 16.00
N ALA A 132 2.13 -10.86 16.10
CA ALA A 132 3.56 -11.13 16.18
C ALA A 132 3.96 -11.69 17.55
N ASP A 133 4.75 -12.77 17.54
CA ASP A 133 5.41 -13.29 18.73
C ASP A 133 6.57 -12.37 19.20
N PRO A 134 7.16 -12.61 20.39
CA PRO A 134 8.24 -11.77 20.91
C PRO A 134 9.49 -11.73 20.03
N LYS A 135 9.80 -12.80 19.27
CA LYS A 135 10.96 -12.83 18.35
C LYS A 135 10.66 -12.02 17.10
N GLN A 136 9.45 -12.17 16.57
CA GLN A 136 8.99 -11.42 15.40
C GLN A 136 8.89 -9.92 15.66
N LYS A 137 8.50 -9.51 16.88
CA LYS A 137 8.47 -8.08 17.30
C LYS A 137 9.84 -7.41 17.26
N ASN A 138 10.93 -8.16 17.38
CA ASN A 138 12.30 -7.64 17.28
C ASN A 138 12.77 -7.41 15.83
N ILE A 139 12.00 -7.81 14.83
CA ILE A 139 12.34 -7.56 13.42
C ILE A 139 12.17 -6.05 13.17
N SER A 140 13.22 -5.41 12.68
CA SER A 140 13.25 -3.97 12.37
C SER A 140 12.71 -3.65 10.98
N GLU A 141 12.66 -4.63 10.07
CA GLU A 141 12.11 -4.43 8.73
C GLU A 141 10.59 -4.50 8.78
N ILE A 142 9.97 -3.36 8.47
CA ILE A 142 8.51 -3.18 8.54
C ILE A 142 7.87 -3.15 7.15
N ASN A 143 6.59 -3.53 7.12
CA ASN A 143 5.71 -3.30 5.98
C ASN A 143 5.13 -1.89 6.04
N THR A 144 5.30 -1.12 4.97
CA THR A 144 4.72 0.22 4.86
C THR A 144 3.25 0.21 4.39
N GLY A 145 2.76 -0.95 3.95
CA GLY A 145 1.46 -1.10 3.30
C GLY A 145 1.47 -0.76 1.81
N ILE A 146 2.44 0.00 1.32
CA ILE A 146 2.53 0.38 -0.10
C ILE A 146 3.12 -0.78 -0.89
N MET A 147 2.39 -1.24 -1.92
CA MET A 147 2.79 -2.42 -2.70
C MET A 147 2.25 -2.38 -4.12
N VAL A 148 2.89 -3.13 -5.00
CA VAL A 148 2.40 -3.42 -6.35
C VAL A 148 2.07 -4.90 -6.41
N LEU A 149 0.83 -5.19 -6.79
CA LEU A 149 0.27 -6.54 -6.81
C LEU A 149 -0.01 -7.00 -8.25
N PRO A 150 0.28 -8.27 -8.59
CA PRO A 150 -0.13 -8.86 -9.86
C PRO A 150 -1.64 -9.03 -9.91
N SER A 151 -2.33 -8.17 -10.67
CA SER A 151 -3.80 -8.12 -10.68
C SER A 151 -4.45 -9.41 -11.16
N SER A 152 -3.79 -10.16 -12.03
CA SER A 152 -4.23 -11.49 -12.50
C SER A 152 -4.47 -12.48 -11.33
N ARG A 153 -3.76 -12.33 -10.23
CA ARG A 153 -3.86 -13.19 -9.02
C ARG A 153 -4.83 -12.65 -7.97
N LEU A 154 -5.14 -11.33 -7.99
CA LEU A 154 -5.89 -10.66 -6.92
C LEU A 154 -7.26 -11.30 -6.65
N LYS A 155 -8.01 -11.64 -7.70
CA LYS A 155 -9.33 -12.25 -7.53
C LYS A 155 -9.28 -13.54 -6.73
N LYS A 156 -8.29 -14.41 -6.98
CA LYS A 156 -8.07 -15.66 -6.24
C LYS A 156 -7.68 -15.36 -4.79
N TRP A 157 -6.66 -14.53 -4.60
CA TRP A 157 -6.11 -14.26 -3.28
C TRP A 157 -7.09 -13.54 -2.37
N LEU A 158 -7.74 -12.48 -2.83
CA LEU A 158 -8.69 -11.70 -2.02
C LEU A 158 -9.91 -12.52 -1.58
N LYS A 159 -10.36 -13.47 -2.42
CA LYS A 159 -11.45 -14.40 -2.03
C LYS A 159 -11.01 -15.46 -1.03
N SER A 160 -9.70 -15.70 -0.90
CA SER A 160 -9.14 -16.71 0.02
C SER A 160 -8.73 -16.12 1.36
N LEU A 161 -8.81 -14.79 1.54
CA LEU A 161 -8.50 -14.13 2.81
C LEU A 161 -9.42 -14.64 3.92
N GLN A 162 -8.86 -14.76 5.11
CA GLN A 162 -9.57 -15.18 6.33
C GLN A 162 -9.48 -14.07 7.37
N ALA A 163 -10.46 -13.97 8.24
CA ALA A 163 -10.49 -13.03 9.36
C ALA A 163 -10.22 -13.76 10.70
N THR A 164 -9.24 -14.67 10.71
CA THR A 164 -8.90 -15.51 11.88
C THR A 164 -7.73 -14.97 12.69
N ASN A 165 -7.40 -13.68 12.53
CA ASN A 165 -6.32 -12.97 13.22
C ASN A 165 -6.85 -12.24 14.46
N ALA A 166 -5.93 -11.63 15.23
CA ALA A 166 -6.23 -10.94 16.48
C ALA A 166 -7.25 -9.79 16.36
N GLN A 167 -7.44 -9.22 15.16
CA GLN A 167 -8.40 -8.14 14.92
C GLN A 167 -9.72 -8.63 14.31
N GLY A 168 -9.80 -9.88 13.86
CA GLY A 168 -10.96 -10.39 13.13
C GLY A 168 -11.17 -9.71 11.78
N GLU A 169 -10.11 -9.25 11.13
CA GLU A 169 -10.13 -8.49 9.88
C GLU A 169 -9.49 -9.27 8.72
N TYR A 170 -9.90 -8.94 7.50
CA TYR A 170 -9.25 -9.45 6.29
C TYR A 170 -8.00 -8.61 6.00
N TYR A 171 -6.84 -9.11 6.40
CA TYR A 171 -5.57 -8.43 6.17
C TYR A 171 -5.12 -8.55 4.71
N LEU A 172 -4.82 -7.41 4.08
CA LEU A 172 -4.23 -7.44 2.74
C LEU A 172 -2.84 -8.08 2.75
N THR A 173 -2.13 -7.96 3.85
CA THR A 173 -0.78 -8.51 4.03
C THR A 173 -0.72 -10.03 3.93
N ASP A 174 -1.85 -10.74 4.11
CA ASP A 174 -1.92 -12.19 3.92
C ASP A 174 -1.68 -12.61 2.46
N VAL A 175 -1.88 -11.70 1.48
CA VAL A 175 -1.57 -12.01 0.08
C VAL A 175 -0.08 -12.24 -0.16
N ILE A 176 0.79 -11.76 0.73
CA ILE A 176 2.23 -11.95 0.62
C ILE A 176 2.59 -13.43 0.85
N ALA A 177 2.02 -14.04 1.89
CA ALA A 177 2.19 -15.46 2.12
C ALA A 177 1.54 -16.32 1.02
N MET A 178 0.44 -15.85 0.42
CA MET A 178 -0.17 -16.52 -0.73
C MET A 178 0.71 -16.42 -1.97
N ALA A 179 1.34 -15.26 -2.22
CA ALA A 179 2.28 -15.07 -3.32
C ALA A 179 3.51 -15.98 -3.18
N SER A 180 4.09 -16.05 -1.98
CA SER A 180 5.19 -16.96 -1.67
C SER A 180 4.82 -18.42 -1.96
N ARG A 181 3.67 -18.90 -1.49
CA ARG A 181 3.17 -20.26 -1.75
C ARG A 181 2.88 -20.53 -3.23
N ASP A 182 2.40 -19.53 -3.96
CA ASP A 182 2.11 -19.64 -5.40
C ASP A 182 3.40 -19.45 -6.25
N ASN A 183 4.59 -19.36 -5.63
CA ASN A 183 5.90 -19.11 -6.25
C ASN A 183 5.93 -17.84 -7.11
N VAL A 184 5.15 -16.82 -6.76
CA VAL A 184 5.22 -15.50 -7.38
C VAL A 184 6.44 -14.77 -6.80
N PRO A 185 7.36 -14.24 -7.62
CA PRO A 185 8.51 -13.50 -7.11
C PRO A 185 8.07 -12.30 -6.26
N ILE A 186 8.58 -12.19 -5.04
CA ILE A 186 8.36 -11.07 -4.14
C ILE A 186 9.65 -10.26 -4.07
N ARG A 187 9.59 -9.01 -4.51
CA ARG A 187 10.72 -8.09 -4.54
C ARG A 187 10.48 -6.94 -3.56
N THR A 188 11.52 -6.50 -2.88
CA THR A 188 11.43 -5.40 -1.91
C THR A 188 12.30 -4.24 -2.31
N THR A 189 11.86 -3.03 -1.97
CA THR A 189 12.67 -1.81 -2.01
C THR A 189 12.32 -0.95 -0.81
N GLN A 190 13.24 -0.05 -0.42
CA GLN A 190 13.02 0.88 0.69
C GLN A 190 12.83 2.30 0.16
N ALA A 191 12.14 3.13 0.94
CA ALA A 191 12.10 4.56 0.69
C ALA A 191 13.50 5.17 0.90
N ASP A 192 13.76 6.29 0.22
CA ASP A 192 15.04 6.99 0.41
C ASP A 192 15.10 7.65 1.79
N PHE A 193 13.93 8.00 2.34
CA PHE A 193 13.81 8.62 3.66
C PHE A 193 12.66 7.98 4.44
N GLU A 194 12.85 7.78 5.75
CA GLU A 194 11.86 7.18 6.64
C GLU A 194 10.53 7.94 6.64
N TRP A 195 10.57 9.27 6.63
CA TRP A 195 9.39 10.12 6.63
C TRP A 195 8.47 9.94 5.41
N GLU A 196 8.97 9.38 4.30
CA GLU A 196 8.14 9.08 3.13
C GLU A 196 7.04 8.06 3.42
N THR A 197 7.26 7.19 4.40
CA THR A 197 6.40 6.04 4.71
C THR A 197 5.59 6.22 6.00
N ILE A 198 5.76 7.36 6.68
CA ILE A 198 5.02 7.63 7.92
C ILE A 198 3.57 7.96 7.63
N GLY A 199 2.66 7.22 8.28
CA GLY A 199 1.23 7.48 8.28
C GLY A 199 0.83 8.56 9.29
N VAL A 200 -0.22 9.31 8.98
CA VAL A 200 -0.77 10.38 9.84
C VAL A 200 -2.06 9.90 10.49
N ASN A 201 -1.99 9.59 11.78
CA ASN A 201 -3.14 9.16 12.59
C ASN A 201 -3.49 10.16 13.71
N SER A 202 -2.65 11.21 13.91
CA SER A 202 -2.86 12.24 14.92
C SER A 202 -2.40 13.61 14.42
N ARG A 203 -2.87 14.67 15.10
CA ARG A 203 -2.43 16.05 14.80
C ARG A 203 -0.94 16.26 15.07
N ASP A 204 -0.39 15.57 16.05
CA ASP A 204 1.03 15.59 16.39
C ASP A 204 1.89 14.97 15.28
N GLN A 205 1.46 13.82 14.75
CA GLN A 205 2.10 13.19 13.60
C GLN A 205 2.03 14.10 12.37
N LEU A 206 0.89 14.74 12.12
CA LEU A 206 0.74 15.70 11.03
C LEU A 206 1.73 16.87 11.17
N ALA A 207 1.81 17.49 12.35
CA ALA A 207 2.71 18.62 12.59
C ALA A 207 4.19 18.23 12.47
N SER A 208 4.55 17.01 12.86
CA SER A 208 5.91 16.49 12.71
C SER A 208 6.25 16.24 11.23
N LEU A 209 5.31 15.68 10.49
CA LEU A 209 5.49 15.39 9.07
C LEU A 209 5.53 16.67 8.23
N GLU A 210 4.75 17.69 8.59
CA GLU A 210 4.80 19.01 7.96
C GLU A 210 6.18 19.67 8.12
N ARG A 211 6.80 19.58 9.29
CA ARG A 211 8.18 20.05 9.49
C ARG A 211 9.19 19.31 8.61
N SER A 212 9.05 17.99 8.48
CA SER A 212 9.88 17.19 7.57
C SER A 212 9.71 17.65 6.12
N HIS A 213 8.48 17.93 5.70
CA HIS A 213 8.18 18.43 4.35
C HIS A 213 8.80 19.82 4.10
N GLN A 214 8.66 20.74 5.05
CA GLN A 214 9.30 22.09 4.99
C GLN A 214 10.81 21.98 4.87
N TYR A 215 11.44 21.09 5.63
CA TYR A 215 12.88 20.84 5.55
C TYR A 215 13.29 20.34 4.15
N VAL A 216 12.55 19.41 3.57
CA VAL A 216 12.82 18.90 2.21
C VAL A 216 12.71 19.99 1.16
N ILE A 217 11.69 20.86 1.24
CA ILE A 217 11.55 22.01 0.32
C ILE A 217 12.76 22.94 0.47
N ALA A 218 13.15 23.26 1.70
CA ALA A 218 14.28 24.14 1.95
C ALA A 218 15.61 23.61 1.40
N MET A 219 15.79 22.28 1.37
CA MET A 219 16.98 21.63 0.80
C MET A 219 17.02 21.62 -0.73
N GLN A 220 15.90 21.93 -1.40
CA GLN A 220 15.79 22.00 -2.86
C GLN A 220 16.00 23.42 -3.41
N LEU A 221 16.09 24.43 -2.53
CA LEU A 221 16.35 25.84 -2.87
C LEU A 221 17.85 26.14 -2.84
#